data_015a9a68c5cee817fd55a69d360b32ab
#
_entry.id   015a9a68c5cee817fd55a69d360b32ab
#
_cell.length_a   1.000
_cell.length_b   1.000
_cell.length_c   1.000
_cell.angle_alpha   90.00
_cell.angle_beta   90.00
_cell.angle_gamma   90.00
#
_symmetry.space_group_name_H-M   'P 1'
#
loop_
_entity.id
_entity.type
_entity.pdbx_description
1 polymer ?
#
loop_
_entity_poly.entity_id
_entity_poly.type
_entity_poly.pdbx_seq_one_letter_code
_entity_poly.pdbx_strand_id
1 'polypeptide(L)'
;TSGSTEANNAVFAHAARFFEPSARALVSSIEHPSVLAPAAHWFAERTQTVPVEPTGVVDLGRLSALLDEVYGVRFVSLMAANNETGVLQPWREVADLCRERGIHFHCDATQWIGKLPSSGFSACSSFSASAHKFGGPKGVGILVSDLARPFILGGSQEVGRRSGTENYPAVKAMS
;
A
#
# COMPACT_ATOMS: atom_id res chain seq x y z
N THR A 1 4.82 9.30 -8.42
CA THR A 1 6.03 8.54 -8.05
C THR A 1 6.68 7.91 -9.26
N SER A 2 7.88 7.36 -9.11
CA SER A 2 8.54 6.61 -10.20
C SER A 2 8.00 5.18 -10.40
N GLY A 3 7.12 4.74 -9.53
CA GLY A 3 6.49 3.42 -9.55
C GLY A 3 6.00 3.00 -8.18
N SER A 4 5.36 1.84 -8.09
CA SER A 4 4.83 1.31 -6.82
C SER A 4 5.91 1.09 -5.75
N THR A 5 7.13 0.77 -6.14
CA THR A 5 8.22 0.59 -5.17
C THR A 5 8.49 1.89 -4.40
N GLU A 6 8.57 3.03 -5.10
CA GLU A 6 8.69 4.34 -4.44
C GLU A 6 7.43 4.66 -3.62
N ALA A 7 6.25 4.38 -4.18
CA ALA A 7 4.97 4.63 -3.52
C ALA A 7 4.84 3.84 -2.20
N ASN A 8 5.13 2.53 -2.23
CA ASN A 8 5.10 1.66 -1.05
C ASN A 8 6.12 2.12 0.00
N ASN A 9 7.37 2.42 -0.39
CA ASN A 9 8.37 2.97 0.54
C ASN A 9 7.90 4.28 1.17
N ALA A 10 7.31 5.19 0.38
CA ALA A 10 6.81 6.46 0.88
C ALA A 10 5.71 6.26 1.92
N VAL A 11 4.71 5.41 1.66
CA VAL A 11 3.59 5.22 2.60
C VAL A 11 4.04 4.58 3.90
N PHE A 12 4.95 3.59 3.87
CA PHE A 12 5.50 3.00 5.10
C PHE A 12 6.33 4.02 5.90
N ALA A 13 7.16 4.82 5.23
CA ALA A 13 7.91 5.90 5.88
C ALA A 13 7.00 6.96 6.50
N HIS A 14 5.91 7.32 5.81
CA HIS A 14 4.91 8.26 6.32
C HIS A 14 4.18 7.69 7.54
N ALA A 15 3.71 6.45 7.46
CA ALA A 15 3.02 5.77 8.55
C ALA A 15 3.90 5.69 9.81
N ALA A 16 5.15 5.27 9.66
CA ALA A 16 6.10 5.16 10.78
C ALA A 16 6.44 6.51 11.44
N ARG A 17 6.29 7.63 10.71
CA ARG A 17 6.52 8.98 11.24
C ARG A 17 5.25 9.66 11.75
N PHE A 18 4.08 9.20 11.30
CA PHE A 18 2.79 9.77 11.64
C PHE A 18 2.20 9.17 12.90
N PHE A 19 2.31 7.84 13.03
CA PHE A 19 1.80 7.13 14.19
C PHE A 19 2.81 7.16 15.34
N GLU A 20 2.33 6.85 16.55
CA GLU A 20 3.17 6.73 17.75
C GLU A 20 4.30 5.70 17.56
N PRO A 21 5.45 5.86 18.22
CA PRO A 21 6.61 4.96 18.07
C PRO A 21 6.30 3.49 18.40
N SER A 22 5.27 3.23 19.19
CA SER A 22 4.81 1.88 19.55
C SER A 22 3.83 1.29 18.53
N ALA A 23 3.40 2.06 17.52
CA ALA A 23 2.45 1.61 16.50
C ALA A 23 2.96 0.36 15.77
N ARG A 24 2.07 -0.58 15.56
CA ARG A 24 2.32 -1.85 14.88
C ARG A 24 1.72 -1.88 13.50
N ALA A 25 2.34 -2.66 12.61
CA ALA A 25 1.86 -2.93 11.26
C ALA A 25 1.52 -4.42 11.09
N LEU A 26 0.38 -4.70 10.46
CA LEU A 26 0.07 -6.02 9.93
C LEU A 26 0.25 -6.01 8.42
N VAL A 27 0.95 -7.01 7.89
CA VAL A 27 1.29 -7.11 6.46
C VAL A 27 1.01 -8.51 5.98
N SER A 28 0.36 -8.68 4.84
CA SER A 28 0.09 -10.04 4.36
C SER A 28 1.38 -10.78 4.01
N SER A 29 1.37 -12.11 4.19
CA SER A 29 2.54 -12.96 3.91
C SER A 29 2.91 -13.06 2.43
N ILE A 30 2.01 -12.65 1.55
CA ILE A 30 2.14 -12.76 0.09
C ILE A 30 2.47 -11.44 -0.60
N GLU A 31 2.83 -10.41 0.18
CA GLU A 31 3.17 -9.10 -0.38
C GLU A 31 4.42 -9.15 -1.25
N HIS A 32 4.45 -8.23 -2.23
CA HIS A 32 5.64 -7.99 -3.03
C HIS A 32 6.81 -7.48 -2.15
N PRO A 33 8.09 -7.78 -2.49
CA PRO A 33 9.26 -7.25 -1.75
C PRO A 33 9.26 -5.72 -1.55
N SER A 34 8.64 -4.94 -2.45
CA SER A 34 8.47 -3.48 -2.29
C SER A 34 7.58 -3.06 -1.12
N VAL A 35 6.84 -4.00 -0.53
CA VAL A 35 6.04 -3.83 0.68
C VAL A 35 6.73 -4.47 1.89
N LEU A 36 7.21 -5.72 1.73
CA LEU A 36 7.86 -6.44 2.84
C LEU A 36 9.14 -5.76 3.34
N ALA A 37 9.98 -5.27 2.42
CA ALA A 37 11.23 -4.62 2.79
C ALA A 37 11.02 -3.31 3.57
N PRO A 38 10.19 -2.34 3.10
CA PRO A 38 9.91 -1.15 3.91
C PRO A 38 9.14 -1.45 5.20
N ALA A 39 8.28 -2.49 5.24
CA ALA A 39 7.66 -2.93 6.49
C ALA A 39 8.71 -3.34 7.53
N ALA A 40 9.65 -4.20 7.13
CA ALA A 40 10.76 -4.64 7.99
C ALA A 40 11.69 -3.47 8.39
N HIS A 41 11.92 -2.51 7.49
CA HIS A 41 12.78 -1.35 7.77
C HIS A 41 12.13 -0.35 8.74
N TRP A 42 10.89 0.05 8.48
CA TRP A 42 10.24 1.14 9.21
C TRP A 42 9.55 0.70 10.49
N PHE A 43 8.99 -0.51 10.51
CA PHE A 43 8.31 -1.06 11.68
C PHE A 43 9.13 -2.14 12.40
N ALA A 44 10.11 -2.74 11.73
CA ALA A 44 10.99 -3.78 12.31
C ALA A 44 10.21 -4.85 13.08
N GLU A 45 10.53 -5.07 14.36
CA GLU A 45 9.88 -6.04 15.26
C GLU A 45 8.39 -5.73 15.54
N ARG A 46 7.93 -4.55 15.16
CA ARG A 46 6.52 -4.13 15.27
C ARG A 46 5.68 -4.53 14.03
N THR A 47 6.30 -5.20 13.06
CA THR A 47 5.60 -5.82 11.93
C THR A 47 5.19 -7.23 12.29
N GLN A 48 3.93 -7.57 12.03
CA GLN A 48 3.43 -8.94 12.14
C GLN A 48 2.79 -9.37 10.82
N THR A 49 3.03 -10.61 10.44
CA THR A 49 2.53 -11.16 9.18
C THR A 49 1.14 -11.76 9.37
N VAL A 50 0.24 -11.43 8.43
CA VAL A 50 -1.08 -12.06 8.31
C VAL A 50 -0.95 -13.25 7.36
N PRO A 51 -1.31 -14.46 7.76
CA PRO A 51 -1.23 -15.64 6.91
C PRO A 51 -2.28 -15.62 5.80
N VAL A 52 -2.08 -16.50 4.82
CA VAL A 52 -3.07 -16.80 3.79
C VAL A 52 -3.57 -18.23 3.95
N GLU A 53 -4.76 -18.47 3.46
CA GLU A 53 -5.35 -19.80 3.31
C GLU A 53 -4.60 -20.62 2.23
N PRO A 54 -4.78 -21.95 2.16
CA PRO A 54 -4.19 -22.76 1.08
C PRO A 54 -4.59 -22.30 -0.34
N THR A 55 -5.67 -21.55 -0.47
CA THR A 55 -6.13 -20.91 -1.71
C THR A 55 -5.27 -19.72 -2.12
N GLY A 56 -4.40 -19.22 -1.24
CA GLY A 56 -3.62 -17.99 -1.42
C GLY A 56 -4.39 -16.72 -1.08
N VAL A 57 -5.63 -16.81 -0.61
CA VAL A 57 -6.42 -15.67 -0.13
C VAL A 57 -6.05 -15.38 1.33
N VAL A 58 -5.96 -14.10 1.70
CA VAL A 58 -5.68 -13.71 3.09
C VAL A 58 -6.73 -14.29 4.04
N ASP A 59 -6.28 -14.84 5.17
CA ASP A 59 -7.16 -15.35 6.21
C ASP A 59 -7.80 -14.16 6.96
N LEU A 60 -9.03 -13.81 6.57
CA LEU A 60 -9.80 -12.71 7.17
C LEU A 60 -10.13 -12.97 8.65
N GLY A 61 -10.36 -14.24 9.02
CA GLY A 61 -10.60 -14.61 10.40
C GLY A 61 -9.38 -14.36 11.27
N ARG A 62 -8.19 -14.76 10.77
CA ARG A 62 -6.93 -14.50 11.46
C ARG A 62 -6.58 -13.01 11.47
N LEU A 63 -6.81 -12.28 10.36
CA LEU A 63 -6.64 -10.83 10.35
C LEU A 63 -7.51 -10.16 11.42
N SER A 64 -8.81 -10.47 11.47
CA SER A 64 -9.70 -9.90 12.49
C SER A 64 -9.24 -10.21 13.90
N ALA A 65 -8.85 -11.45 14.18
CA ALA A 65 -8.31 -11.84 15.47
C ALA A 65 -7.03 -11.05 15.83
N LEU A 66 -6.11 -10.88 14.88
CA LEU A 66 -4.89 -10.09 15.10
C LEU A 66 -5.18 -8.61 15.37
N LEU A 67 -6.19 -8.03 14.74
CA LEU A 67 -6.61 -6.65 14.99
C LEU A 67 -7.16 -6.46 16.42
N ASP A 68 -7.74 -7.51 17.01
CA ASP A 68 -8.29 -7.48 18.37
C ASP A 68 -7.24 -7.88 19.43
N GLU A 69 -6.36 -8.84 19.11
CA GLU A 69 -5.34 -9.39 20.03
C GLU A 69 -4.08 -8.49 20.14
N VAL A 70 -3.67 -7.86 19.04
CA VAL A 70 -2.41 -7.12 18.96
C VAL A 70 -2.63 -5.66 19.31
N TYR A 71 -2.25 -5.27 20.51
CA TYR A 71 -2.36 -3.88 20.94
C TYR A 71 -1.52 -2.93 20.06
N GLY A 72 -2.09 -1.80 19.67
CA GLY A 72 -1.37 -0.73 18.97
C GLY A 72 -1.25 -0.93 17.47
N VAL A 73 -2.02 -1.81 16.84
CA VAL A 73 -2.10 -1.87 15.38
C VAL A 73 -2.67 -0.56 14.84
N ARG A 74 -1.92 0.13 13.97
CA ARG A 74 -2.31 1.38 13.30
C ARG A 74 -2.26 1.29 11.78
N PHE A 75 -1.62 0.25 11.26
CA PHE A 75 -1.37 0.12 9.85
C PHE A 75 -1.56 -1.32 9.39
N VAL A 76 -2.31 -1.51 8.30
CA VAL A 76 -2.49 -2.80 7.62
C VAL A 76 -2.12 -2.64 6.15
N SER A 77 -1.39 -3.60 5.58
CA SER A 77 -1.09 -3.66 4.15
C SER A 77 -1.52 -4.99 3.56
N LEU A 78 -2.29 -4.92 2.46
CA LEU A 78 -2.69 -6.07 1.67
C LEU A 78 -2.69 -5.69 0.19
N MET A 79 -2.02 -6.48 -0.65
CA MET A 79 -2.10 -6.32 -2.10
C MET A 79 -3.50 -6.67 -2.61
N ALA A 80 -3.95 -6.00 -3.68
CA ALA A 80 -5.27 -6.28 -4.27
C ALA A 80 -5.30 -7.59 -5.08
N ALA A 81 -4.17 -7.93 -5.71
CA ALA A 81 -3.99 -9.17 -6.47
C ALA A 81 -2.51 -9.59 -6.42
N ASN A 82 -2.26 -10.90 -6.29
CA ASN A 82 -0.91 -11.40 -6.20
C ASN A 82 -0.23 -11.43 -7.59
N ASN A 83 1.01 -10.97 -7.65
CA ASN A 83 1.77 -10.83 -8.89
C ASN A 83 2.30 -12.15 -9.46
N GLU A 84 2.35 -13.22 -8.68
CA GLU A 84 2.87 -14.53 -9.07
C GLU A 84 1.74 -15.51 -9.38
N THR A 85 0.75 -15.58 -8.51
CA THR A 85 -0.34 -16.55 -8.58
C THR A 85 -1.59 -16.01 -9.26
N GLY A 86 -1.76 -14.68 -9.33
CA GLY A 86 -2.95 -14.03 -9.85
C GLY A 86 -4.16 -14.06 -8.88
N VAL A 87 -3.99 -14.58 -7.68
CA VAL A 87 -5.08 -14.67 -6.68
C VAL A 87 -5.53 -13.27 -6.29
N LEU A 88 -6.83 -13.02 -6.43
CA LEU A 88 -7.46 -11.77 -6.03
C LEU A 88 -7.71 -11.80 -4.51
N GLN A 89 -7.43 -10.67 -3.86
CA GLN A 89 -7.56 -10.54 -2.42
C GLN A 89 -8.86 -9.80 -2.04
N PRO A 90 -9.44 -10.07 -0.88
CA PRO A 90 -10.64 -9.43 -0.38
C PRO A 90 -10.32 -8.05 0.22
N TRP A 91 -9.66 -7.19 -0.56
CA TRP A 91 -9.18 -5.90 -0.09
C TRP A 91 -10.31 -4.94 0.35
N ARG A 92 -11.54 -5.11 -0.20
CA ARG A 92 -12.69 -4.30 0.21
C ARG A 92 -13.13 -4.62 1.62
N GLU A 93 -13.23 -5.90 1.92
CA GLU A 93 -13.55 -6.41 3.26
C GLU A 93 -12.48 -5.98 4.29
N VAL A 94 -11.21 -6.01 3.90
CA VAL A 94 -10.11 -5.53 4.74
C VAL A 94 -10.19 -4.00 4.93
N ALA A 95 -10.54 -3.24 3.90
CA ALA A 95 -10.75 -1.80 4.01
C ALA A 95 -11.88 -1.46 5.01
N ASP A 96 -12.98 -2.22 4.97
CA ASP A 96 -14.10 -2.06 5.88
C ASP A 96 -13.68 -2.40 7.32
N LEU A 97 -13.03 -3.54 7.54
CA LEU A 97 -12.51 -3.95 8.85
C LEU A 97 -11.57 -2.91 9.48
N CYS A 98 -10.68 -2.34 8.66
CA CYS A 98 -9.74 -1.31 9.12
C CYS A 98 -10.45 0.02 9.42
N ARG A 99 -11.38 0.43 8.56
CA ARG A 99 -12.16 1.67 8.75
C ARG A 99 -12.98 1.65 10.04
N GLU A 100 -13.64 0.52 10.34
CA GLU A 100 -14.41 0.35 11.57
C GLU A 100 -13.56 0.49 12.84
N ARG A 101 -12.25 0.19 12.75
CA ARG A 101 -11.31 0.25 13.86
C ARG A 101 -10.41 1.49 13.84
N GLY A 102 -10.60 2.41 12.89
CA GLY A 102 -9.74 3.60 12.74
C GLY A 102 -8.28 3.28 12.39
N ILE A 103 -8.06 2.18 11.66
CA ILE A 103 -6.74 1.70 11.26
C ILE A 103 -6.48 2.11 9.81
N HIS A 104 -5.28 2.62 9.52
CA HIS A 104 -4.88 2.97 8.16
C HIS A 104 -4.68 1.71 7.32
N PHE A 105 -5.41 1.59 6.24
CA PHE A 105 -5.28 0.51 5.27
C PHE A 105 -4.58 0.97 4.00
N HIS A 106 -3.44 0.34 3.71
CA HIS A 106 -2.71 0.48 2.43
C HIS A 106 -2.98 -0.71 1.52
N CYS A 107 -3.36 -0.45 0.28
CA CYS A 107 -3.56 -1.47 -0.73
C CYS A 107 -2.53 -1.33 -1.86
N ASP A 108 -1.63 -2.31 -2.03
CA ASP A 108 -0.84 -2.39 -3.27
C ASP A 108 -1.75 -2.86 -4.42
N ALA A 109 -2.23 -1.91 -5.20
CA ALA A 109 -3.14 -2.15 -6.32
C ALA A 109 -2.42 -2.33 -7.67
N THR A 110 -1.11 -2.56 -7.65
CA THR A 110 -0.25 -2.64 -8.84
C THR A 110 -0.72 -3.69 -9.84
N GLN A 111 -1.23 -4.80 -9.37
CA GLN A 111 -1.75 -5.87 -10.25
C GLN A 111 -3.24 -5.77 -10.54
N TRP A 112 -3.92 -4.78 -9.98
CA TRP A 112 -5.37 -4.55 -10.15
C TRP A 112 -5.68 -3.41 -11.11
N ILE A 113 -5.06 -2.23 -10.89
CA ILE A 113 -5.33 -1.01 -11.67
C ILE A 113 -5.06 -1.24 -13.15
N GLY A 114 -6.01 -0.83 -13.99
CA GLY A 114 -5.97 -0.98 -15.44
C GLY A 114 -6.29 -2.38 -15.97
N LYS A 115 -6.56 -3.37 -15.09
CA LYS A 115 -6.94 -4.74 -15.47
C LYS A 115 -8.33 -5.12 -14.98
N LEU A 116 -8.75 -4.60 -13.84
CA LEU A 116 -10.03 -4.85 -13.20
C LEU A 116 -10.71 -3.52 -12.84
N PRO A 117 -12.03 -3.51 -12.60
CA PRO A 117 -12.73 -2.29 -12.22
C PRO A 117 -12.11 -1.62 -10.99
N SER A 118 -11.75 -0.35 -11.12
CA SER A 118 -11.04 0.41 -10.08
C SER A 118 -11.97 1.16 -9.12
N SER A 119 -13.28 0.99 -9.24
CA SER A 119 -14.23 1.58 -8.29
C SER A 119 -14.04 0.99 -6.89
N GLY A 120 -14.10 1.85 -5.88
CA GLY A 120 -14.03 1.44 -4.48
C GLY A 120 -12.66 1.64 -3.81
N PHE A 121 -11.57 1.94 -4.53
CA PHE A 121 -10.27 2.24 -3.88
C PHE A 121 -10.30 3.49 -2.99
N SER A 122 -11.32 4.33 -3.09
CA SER A 122 -11.58 5.41 -2.12
C SER A 122 -11.90 4.91 -0.70
N ALA A 123 -12.19 3.61 -0.53
CA ALA A 123 -12.32 3.00 0.79
C ALA A 123 -10.97 2.70 1.46
N CYS A 124 -9.87 2.63 0.69
CA CYS A 124 -8.53 2.48 1.21
C CYS A 124 -8.01 3.84 1.72
N SER A 125 -7.30 3.88 2.86
CA SER A 125 -6.61 5.08 3.32
C SER A 125 -5.45 5.46 2.39
N SER A 126 -4.85 4.47 1.74
CA SER A 126 -3.87 4.66 0.67
C SER A 126 -3.84 3.49 -0.30
N PHE A 127 -3.43 3.77 -1.55
CA PHE A 127 -3.11 2.71 -2.52
C PHE A 127 -2.00 3.14 -3.47
N SER A 128 -1.30 2.15 -4.02
CA SER A 128 -0.22 2.33 -4.99
C SER A 128 -0.49 1.61 -6.31
N ALA A 129 0.05 2.14 -7.42
CA ALA A 129 0.05 1.49 -8.72
C ALA A 129 1.26 1.90 -9.56
N SER A 130 1.62 1.06 -10.55
CA SER A 130 2.69 1.33 -11.53
C SER A 130 2.16 1.26 -12.95
N ALA A 131 2.40 2.31 -13.75
CA ALA A 131 1.91 2.41 -15.12
C ALA A 131 2.32 1.22 -16.00
N HIS A 132 3.57 0.74 -15.89
CA HIS A 132 4.08 -0.38 -16.69
C HIS A 132 3.37 -1.72 -16.44
N LYS A 133 2.51 -1.82 -15.43
CA LYS A 133 1.69 -3.03 -15.14
C LYS A 133 0.34 -3.02 -15.86
N PHE A 134 -0.06 -1.88 -16.43
CA PHE A 134 -1.29 -1.73 -17.21
C PHE A 134 -1.08 -1.06 -18.58
N GLY A 135 0.08 -1.29 -19.19
CA GLY A 135 0.38 -0.84 -20.57
C GLY A 135 1.02 0.55 -20.68
N GLY A 136 1.20 1.25 -19.58
CA GLY A 136 1.90 2.53 -19.54
C GLY A 136 3.42 2.40 -19.50
N PRO A 137 4.15 3.52 -19.50
CA PRO A 137 5.62 3.51 -19.49
C PRO A 137 6.19 3.12 -18.12
N LYS A 138 7.44 2.63 -18.12
CA LYS A 138 8.24 2.49 -16.89
C LYS A 138 8.61 3.87 -16.34
N GLY A 139 8.90 3.95 -15.05
CA GLY A 139 9.38 5.17 -14.40
C GLY A 139 8.28 6.15 -13.99
N VAL A 140 7.01 5.72 -14.00
CA VAL A 140 5.88 6.46 -13.47
C VAL A 140 4.92 5.54 -12.71
N GLY A 141 4.42 6.05 -11.59
CA GLY A 141 3.45 5.35 -10.74
C GLY A 141 2.58 6.32 -9.95
N ILE A 142 1.60 5.76 -9.28
CA ILE A 142 0.58 6.48 -8.52
C ILE A 142 0.73 6.12 -7.05
N LEU A 143 0.62 7.14 -6.19
CA LEU A 143 0.32 7.00 -4.77
C LEU A 143 -0.85 7.91 -4.43
N VAL A 144 -1.93 7.33 -3.95
CA VAL A 144 -3.00 8.05 -3.27
C VAL A 144 -2.88 7.76 -1.79
N SER A 145 -2.87 8.77 -0.94
CA SER A 145 -2.72 8.60 0.50
C SER A 145 -3.19 9.84 1.26
N ASP A 146 -3.89 9.62 2.36
CA ASP A 146 -4.23 10.63 3.35
C ASP A 146 -3.03 11.01 4.24
N LEU A 147 -2.01 10.14 4.34
CA LEU A 147 -0.74 10.41 5.04
C LEU A 147 0.31 11.09 4.17
N ALA A 148 -0.01 11.47 2.91
CA ALA A 148 0.98 11.95 1.96
C ALA A 148 1.74 13.18 2.47
N ARG A 149 3.01 12.98 2.80
CA ARG A 149 3.99 14.00 3.18
C ARG A 149 5.21 13.89 2.25
N PRO A 150 6.07 14.92 2.14
CA PRO A 150 7.24 14.81 1.31
C PRO A 150 8.13 13.62 1.72
N PHE A 151 8.33 12.68 0.78
CA PHE A 151 9.28 11.57 0.93
C PHE A 151 10.62 11.93 0.28
N ILE A 152 10.56 12.53 -0.92
CA ILE A 152 11.71 13.14 -1.59
C ILE A 152 11.59 14.65 -1.41
N LEU A 153 12.59 15.25 -0.78
CA LEU A 153 12.61 16.68 -0.43
C LEU A 153 13.25 17.50 -1.56
N GLY A 154 12.75 18.72 -1.79
CA GLY A 154 13.25 19.63 -2.81
C GLY A 154 12.23 20.68 -3.21
N GLY A 155 11.93 20.80 -4.51
CA GLY A 155 10.94 21.73 -5.03
C GLY A 155 9.49 21.37 -4.69
N SER A 156 8.56 22.21 -5.16
CA SER A 156 7.12 22.14 -4.81
C SER A 156 6.29 21.23 -5.71
N GLN A 157 6.93 20.35 -6.50
CA GLN A 157 6.23 19.43 -7.38
C GLN A 157 5.24 18.56 -6.62
N GLU A 158 4.19 18.08 -7.29
CA GLU A 158 3.09 17.31 -6.70
C GLU A 158 2.50 18.02 -5.45
N VAL A 159 2.37 19.35 -5.53
CA VAL A 159 1.89 20.18 -4.40
C VAL A 159 2.78 20.01 -3.15
N GLY A 160 4.09 19.88 -3.34
CA GLY A 160 5.07 19.68 -2.27
C GLY A 160 5.11 18.26 -1.69
N ARG A 161 4.39 17.31 -2.28
CA ARG A 161 4.34 15.93 -1.78
C ARG A 161 5.47 15.05 -2.30
N ARG A 162 5.98 15.37 -3.51
CA ARG A 162 7.07 14.61 -4.13
C ARG A 162 7.88 15.54 -5.02
N SER A 163 9.04 15.93 -4.55
CA SER A 163 9.93 16.86 -5.27
C SER A 163 10.64 16.20 -6.45
N GLY A 164 11.13 17.03 -7.37
CA GLY A 164 11.79 16.63 -8.61
C GLY A 164 10.87 16.82 -9.80
N THR A 165 11.44 17.35 -10.91
CA THR A 165 10.70 17.61 -12.14
C THR A 165 9.91 16.39 -12.58
N GLU A 166 8.65 16.60 -12.87
CA GLU A 166 7.72 15.54 -13.28
C GLU A 166 8.13 14.95 -14.64
N ASN A 167 8.07 13.64 -14.75
CA ASN A 167 8.22 12.94 -16.02
C ASN A 167 6.93 13.11 -16.85
N TYR A 168 6.67 14.35 -17.30
CA TYR A 168 5.45 14.71 -18.01
C TYR A 168 5.12 13.78 -19.19
N PRO A 169 6.09 13.41 -20.07
CA PRO A 169 5.79 12.48 -21.16
C PRO A 169 5.24 11.14 -20.66
N ALA A 170 5.82 10.58 -19.61
CA ALA A 170 5.36 9.29 -19.03
C ALA A 170 4.01 9.43 -18.32
N VAL A 171 3.79 10.54 -17.60
CA VAL A 171 2.49 10.83 -16.96
C VAL A 171 1.41 10.97 -18.04
N LYS A 172 1.67 11.69 -19.12
CA LYS A 172 0.73 11.85 -20.23
C LYS A 172 0.43 10.54 -20.97
N ALA A 173 1.44 9.67 -21.10
CA ALA A 173 1.27 8.35 -21.73
C ALA A 173 0.56 7.33 -20.79
N MET A 174 0.47 7.61 -19.50
CA MET A 174 -0.27 6.79 -18.52
C MET A 174 -1.77 7.13 -18.51
N SER A 175 -2.14 8.37 -18.86
CA SER A 175 -3.53 8.86 -18.84
C SER A 175 -4.27 8.46 -20.12
#